data_1a12ff3f4d093caf6290f32bf10e0912
#
_entry.id   1a12ff3f4d093caf6290f32bf10e0912
#
_cell.length_a   1.000
_cell.length_b   1.000
_cell.length_c   1.000
_cell.angle_alpha   90.00
_cell.angle_beta   90.00
_cell.angle_gamma   90.00
#
_symmetry.space_group_name_H-M   'P 1'
#
loop_
_entity.id
_entity.type
_entity.pdbx_description
1 polymer ?
#
loop_
_entity_poly.entity_id
_entity_poly.type
_entity_poly.pdbx_seq_one_letter_code
_entity_poly.pdbx_strand_id
1 'polypeptide(L)'
;MSTQFVFANYAFYRKVSNTCKFYRVSIDEKKMSLIKNKDGSYNFSIEMESLRNNFEMVMLVGFISVGQAMSHQESFAKKKPGYSAIIPGDTEVTVTVPVSRQNTIITAKATADQIRQLSDGKVDTAAFMRLIKDSIQTL
;
A
#
# COMPACT_ATOMS: atom_id res chain seq x y z
N MET A 1 -24.39 -1.92 3.33
CA MET A 1 -23.03 -2.43 3.52
C MET A 1 -22.99 -3.27 4.79
N SER A 2 -22.37 -4.43 4.75
CA SER A 2 -22.32 -5.30 5.92
C SER A 2 -21.31 -4.78 6.95
N THR A 3 -21.53 -5.11 8.22
CA THR A 3 -20.60 -4.80 9.31
C THR A 3 -19.21 -5.40 9.02
N GLN A 4 -19.19 -6.59 8.45
CA GLN A 4 -17.93 -7.27 8.09
C GLN A 4 -17.10 -6.45 7.09
N PHE A 5 -17.74 -5.84 6.09
CA PHE A 5 -17.05 -5.00 5.11
C PHE A 5 -16.39 -3.78 5.78
N VAL A 6 -17.13 -3.11 6.66
CA VAL A 6 -16.60 -1.93 7.38
C VAL A 6 -15.42 -2.34 8.27
N PHE A 7 -15.56 -3.46 8.99
CA PHE A 7 -14.50 -3.98 9.85
C PHE A 7 -13.24 -4.33 9.04
N ALA A 8 -13.41 -4.99 7.89
CA ALA A 8 -12.30 -5.42 7.06
C ALA A 8 -11.51 -4.22 6.52
N ASN A 9 -12.22 -3.16 6.08
CA ASN A 9 -11.57 -1.93 5.62
C ASN A 9 -10.78 -1.27 6.74
N TYR A 10 -11.38 -1.16 7.91
CA TYR A 10 -10.74 -0.57 9.07
C TYR A 10 -9.46 -1.35 9.45
N ALA A 11 -9.55 -2.68 9.49
CA ALA A 11 -8.41 -3.52 9.82
C ALA A 11 -7.28 -3.35 8.81
N PHE A 12 -7.63 -3.24 7.54
CA PHE A 12 -6.64 -3.02 6.48
C PHE A 12 -5.91 -1.69 6.68
N TYR A 13 -6.65 -0.59 6.83
CA TYR A 13 -6.09 0.75 7.04
C TYR A 13 -5.22 0.79 8.29
N ARG A 14 -5.69 0.17 9.35
CA ARG A 14 -4.97 0.15 10.62
C ARG A 14 -3.62 -0.56 10.49
N LYS A 15 -3.60 -1.68 9.77
CA LYS A 15 -2.36 -2.43 9.58
C LYS A 15 -1.37 -1.65 8.70
N VAL A 16 -1.84 -0.99 7.67
CA VAL A 16 -1.01 -0.10 6.85
C VAL A 16 -0.42 1.00 7.72
N SER A 17 -1.26 1.67 8.50
CA SER A 17 -0.85 2.77 9.39
C SER A 17 0.19 2.30 10.39
N ASN A 18 -0.03 1.18 11.04
CA ASN A 18 0.89 0.65 12.05
C ASN A 18 2.23 0.27 11.45
N THR A 19 2.24 -0.30 10.25
CA THR A 19 3.47 -0.66 9.56
C THR A 19 4.26 0.60 9.18
N CYS A 20 3.60 1.62 8.67
CA CYS A 20 4.26 2.89 8.35
C CYS A 20 4.89 3.51 9.60
N LYS A 21 4.17 3.50 10.72
CA LYS A 21 4.71 4.00 11.99
C LYS A 21 5.94 3.22 12.44
N PHE A 22 5.93 1.91 12.24
CA PHE A 22 7.07 1.06 12.57
C PHE A 22 8.34 1.53 11.82
N TYR A 23 8.18 1.94 10.57
CA TYR A 23 9.28 2.46 9.76
C TYR A 23 9.48 3.97 9.91
N ARG A 24 8.77 4.59 10.88
CA ARG A 24 8.85 6.03 11.18
C ARG A 24 8.41 6.90 10.00
N VAL A 25 7.44 6.42 9.25
CA VAL A 25 6.80 7.17 8.17
C VAL A 25 5.43 7.58 8.65
N SER A 26 5.17 8.87 8.69
CA SER A 26 3.87 9.42 9.08
C SER A 26 2.91 9.35 7.91
N ILE A 27 1.68 8.91 8.19
CA ILE A 27 0.61 8.93 7.20
C ILE A 27 -0.66 9.47 7.84
N ASP A 28 -1.53 9.98 6.98
CA ASP A 28 -2.87 10.41 7.35
C ASP A 28 -3.85 9.34 6.86
N GLU A 29 -4.62 8.74 7.76
CA GLU A 29 -5.57 7.69 7.41
C GLU A 29 -6.63 8.17 6.41
N LYS A 30 -6.88 9.47 6.35
CA LYS A 30 -7.78 10.08 5.36
C LYS A 30 -7.20 10.06 3.94
N LYS A 31 -5.91 9.80 3.82
CA LYS A 31 -5.20 9.73 2.54
C LYS A 31 -5.10 8.32 1.99
N MET A 32 -5.78 7.38 2.59
CA MET A 32 -5.90 6.01 2.11
C MET A 32 -7.29 5.77 1.53
N SER A 33 -7.36 4.98 0.47
CA SER A 33 -8.63 4.63 -0.15
C SER A 33 -8.62 3.19 -0.64
N LEU A 34 -9.62 2.44 -0.22
CA LEU A 34 -9.84 1.06 -0.66
C LEU A 34 -11.15 1.06 -1.46
N ILE A 35 -11.04 0.85 -2.76
CA ILE A 35 -12.17 0.94 -3.68
C ILE A 35 -12.51 -0.45 -4.20
N LYS A 36 -13.79 -0.83 -4.08
CA LYS A 36 -14.30 -2.07 -4.64
C LYS A 36 -14.77 -1.83 -6.06
N ASN A 37 -14.22 -2.58 -7.00
CA ASN A 37 -14.58 -2.50 -8.40
C ASN A 37 -15.88 -3.28 -8.69
N LYS A 38 -16.45 -3.07 -9.88
CA LYS A 38 -17.70 -3.73 -10.28
C LYS A 38 -17.58 -5.26 -10.30
N ASP A 39 -16.37 -5.77 -10.61
CA ASP A 39 -16.12 -7.21 -10.66
C ASP A 39 -15.83 -7.83 -9.29
N GLY A 40 -15.90 -7.04 -8.22
CA GLY A 40 -15.65 -7.49 -6.86
C GLY A 40 -14.20 -7.39 -6.40
N SER A 41 -13.28 -7.04 -7.30
CA SER A 41 -11.88 -6.82 -6.92
C SER A 41 -11.73 -5.47 -6.22
N TYR A 42 -10.56 -5.27 -5.58
CA TYR A 42 -10.25 -4.04 -4.85
C TYR A 42 -9.02 -3.37 -5.44
N ASN A 43 -9.00 -2.05 -5.39
CA ASN A 43 -7.81 -1.25 -5.60
C ASN A 43 -7.54 -0.44 -4.34
N PHE A 44 -6.27 -0.31 -3.98
CA PHE A 44 -5.86 0.49 -2.83
C PHE A 44 -4.98 1.64 -3.31
N SER A 45 -5.17 2.80 -2.71
CA SER A 45 -4.31 3.95 -2.96
C SER A 45 -3.96 4.62 -1.65
N ILE A 46 -2.74 5.19 -1.59
CA ILE A 46 -2.26 5.93 -0.43
C ILE A 46 -1.43 7.11 -0.91
N GLU A 47 -1.64 8.26 -0.28
CA GLU A 47 -0.82 9.45 -0.49
C GLU A 47 0.09 9.61 0.71
N MET A 48 1.39 9.81 0.44
CA MET A 48 2.42 9.92 1.46
C MET A 48 3.27 11.16 1.19
N GLU A 49 4.01 11.58 2.19
CA GLU A 49 4.95 12.68 2.06
C GLU A 49 6.34 12.20 2.40
N SER A 50 7.33 12.65 1.64
CA SER A 50 8.72 12.33 1.91
C SER A 50 9.53 13.57 2.22
N LEU A 51 10.74 13.36 2.72
CA LEU A 51 11.76 14.39 2.73
C LEU A 51 12.36 14.50 1.32
N ARG A 52 13.23 15.49 1.14
CA ARG A 52 13.76 15.84 -0.17
C ARG A 52 14.45 14.69 -0.91
N ASN A 53 15.10 13.80 -0.18
CA ASN A 53 15.98 12.78 -0.77
C ASN A 53 15.67 11.36 -0.32
N ASN A 54 14.48 11.10 0.24
CA ASN A 54 14.12 9.76 0.70
C ASN A 54 12.80 9.23 0.11
N PHE A 55 12.39 9.75 -1.05
CA PHE A 55 11.09 9.38 -1.59
C PHE A 55 11.01 7.89 -1.95
N GLU A 56 12.10 7.30 -2.40
CA GLU A 56 12.10 5.86 -2.73
C GLU A 56 11.87 5.01 -1.50
N MET A 57 12.48 5.35 -0.39
CA MET A 57 12.29 4.65 0.88
C MET A 57 10.83 4.79 1.34
N VAL A 58 10.27 5.99 1.28
CA VAL A 58 8.89 6.22 1.67
C VAL A 58 7.93 5.42 0.78
N MET A 59 8.16 5.43 -0.53
CA MET A 59 7.38 4.67 -1.49
C MET A 59 7.42 3.16 -1.18
N LEU A 60 8.63 2.63 -0.91
CA LEU A 60 8.81 1.23 -0.54
C LEU A 60 8.04 0.89 0.73
N VAL A 61 8.10 1.75 1.74
CA VAL A 61 7.34 1.54 2.99
C VAL A 61 5.84 1.47 2.69
N GLY A 62 5.35 2.30 1.77
CA GLY A 62 3.96 2.23 1.32
C GLY A 62 3.60 0.84 0.80
N PHE A 63 4.40 0.29 -0.11
CA PHE A 63 4.15 -1.04 -0.65
C PHE A 63 4.34 -2.15 0.38
N ILE A 64 5.36 -2.04 1.22
CA ILE A 64 5.59 -3.01 2.31
C ILE A 64 4.38 -3.04 3.26
N SER A 65 3.85 -1.88 3.60
CA SER A 65 2.70 -1.78 4.50
C SER A 65 1.45 -2.46 3.92
N VAL A 66 1.25 -2.35 2.62
CA VAL A 66 0.15 -3.05 1.94
C VAL A 66 0.38 -4.56 1.97
N GLY A 67 1.61 -5.01 1.74
CA GLY A 67 1.96 -6.43 1.85
C GLY A 67 1.69 -6.99 3.24
N GLN A 68 2.00 -6.24 4.29
CA GLN A 68 1.70 -6.62 5.66
C GLN A 68 0.19 -6.69 5.90
N ALA A 69 -0.56 -5.73 5.37
CA ALA A 69 -2.02 -5.72 5.50
C ALA A 69 -2.64 -6.92 4.80
N MET A 70 -2.15 -7.29 3.60
CA MET A 70 -2.61 -8.46 2.86
C MET A 70 -2.36 -9.74 3.67
N SER A 71 -1.16 -9.90 4.22
CA SER A 71 -0.82 -11.07 5.06
C SER A 71 -1.71 -11.16 6.29
N HIS A 72 -1.98 -10.03 6.92
CA HIS A 72 -2.87 -9.96 8.08
C HIS A 72 -4.29 -10.39 7.72
N GLN A 73 -4.80 -9.91 6.59
CA GLN A 73 -6.12 -10.29 6.09
C GLN A 73 -6.22 -11.79 5.83
N GLU A 74 -5.21 -12.36 5.19
CA GLU A 74 -5.19 -13.80 4.89
C GLU A 74 -5.11 -14.63 6.17
N SER A 75 -4.30 -14.22 7.12
CA SER A 75 -4.17 -14.89 8.41
C SER A 75 -5.49 -14.87 9.19
N PHE A 76 -6.18 -13.73 9.18
CA PHE A 76 -7.46 -13.58 9.85
C PHE A 76 -8.53 -14.44 9.19
N ALA A 77 -8.54 -14.49 7.85
CA ALA A 77 -9.51 -15.29 7.10
C ALA A 77 -9.38 -16.79 7.40
N LYS A 78 -8.15 -17.26 7.64
CA LYS A 78 -7.92 -18.67 8.00
C LYS A 78 -8.51 -19.02 9.36
N LYS A 79 -8.56 -18.05 10.28
CA LYS A 79 -9.03 -18.26 11.65
C LYS A 79 -10.52 -18.06 11.82
N LYS A 80 -11.16 -17.34 10.90
CA LYS A 80 -12.56 -16.97 11.04
C LYS A 80 -13.35 -17.42 9.81
N PRO A 81 -14.14 -18.49 9.93
CA PRO A 81 -14.97 -18.96 8.81
C PRO A 81 -15.93 -17.87 8.35
N GLY A 82 -16.13 -17.76 7.05
CA GLY A 82 -17.00 -16.76 6.45
C GLY A 82 -16.38 -15.40 6.22
N TYR A 83 -15.17 -15.18 6.73
CA TYR A 83 -14.44 -13.92 6.48
C TYR A 83 -13.68 -14.03 5.16
N SER A 84 -13.89 -13.05 4.27
CA SER A 84 -13.15 -12.96 3.00
C SER A 84 -12.05 -11.93 3.14
N ALA A 85 -10.80 -12.35 2.89
CA ALA A 85 -9.66 -11.45 2.93
C ALA A 85 -9.77 -10.39 1.84
N ILE A 86 -9.45 -9.16 2.19
CA ILE A 86 -9.35 -8.06 1.21
C ILE A 86 -7.92 -8.03 0.69
N ILE A 87 -7.76 -8.35 -0.60
CA ILE A 87 -6.47 -8.36 -1.26
C ILE A 87 -6.57 -7.44 -2.49
N PRO A 88 -6.05 -6.22 -2.41
CA PRO A 88 -6.11 -5.31 -3.56
C PRO A 88 -5.35 -5.91 -4.75
N GLY A 89 -6.00 -5.92 -5.92
CA GLY A 89 -5.36 -6.36 -7.15
C GLY A 89 -4.26 -5.40 -7.58
N ASP A 90 -4.54 -4.10 -7.45
CA ASP A 90 -3.59 -3.04 -7.74
C ASP A 90 -3.47 -2.09 -6.55
N THR A 91 -2.26 -1.62 -6.29
CA THR A 91 -1.97 -0.61 -5.28
C THR A 91 -1.24 0.54 -5.94
N GLU A 92 -1.70 1.76 -5.67
CA GLU A 92 -1.03 2.98 -6.11
C GLU A 92 -0.50 3.72 -4.89
N VAL A 93 0.80 4.02 -4.91
CA VAL A 93 1.45 4.84 -3.89
C VAL A 93 1.84 6.17 -4.53
N THR A 94 1.39 7.25 -3.95
CA THR A 94 1.72 8.62 -4.39
C THR A 94 2.53 9.29 -3.30
N VAL A 95 3.70 9.81 -3.68
CA VAL A 95 4.60 10.48 -2.73
C VAL A 95 4.80 11.92 -3.16
N THR A 96 4.53 12.84 -2.25
CA THR A 96 4.82 14.26 -2.43
C THR A 96 6.23 14.54 -1.93
N VAL A 97 7.09 15.04 -2.81
CA VAL A 97 8.51 15.29 -2.53
C VAL A 97 8.74 16.80 -2.56
N PRO A 98 9.22 17.44 -1.48
CA PRO A 98 9.51 18.87 -1.49
C PRO A 98 10.78 19.13 -2.30
N VAL A 99 10.69 20.01 -3.32
CA VAL A 99 11.82 20.41 -4.17
C VAL A 99 11.78 21.93 -4.31
N SER A 100 12.74 22.60 -3.69
CA SER A 100 12.85 24.08 -3.69
C SER A 100 11.54 24.73 -3.22
N ARG A 101 10.88 25.50 -4.08
CA ARG A 101 9.64 26.21 -3.76
C ARG A 101 8.38 25.46 -4.20
N GLN A 102 8.56 24.31 -4.86
CA GLN A 102 7.44 23.52 -5.38
C GLN A 102 7.57 22.10 -4.90
N ASN A 103 6.44 21.41 -4.88
CA ASN A 103 6.41 19.99 -4.60
C ASN A 103 6.38 19.21 -5.90
N THR A 104 7.13 18.11 -5.94
CA THR A 104 7.04 17.13 -7.01
C THR A 104 6.19 15.97 -6.50
N ILE A 105 5.27 15.50 -7.31
CA ILE A 105 4.41 14.37 -6.96
C ILE A 105 4.81 13.18 -7.82
N ILE A 106 5.17 12.08 -7.18
CA ILE A 106 5.60 10.87 -7.87
C ILE A 106 4.62 9.75 -7.48
N THR A 107 4.10 9.05 -8.48
CA THR A 107 3.20 7.93 -8.26
C THR A 107 3.79 6.66 -8.85
N ALA A 108 3.47 5.52 -8.24
CA ALA A 108 3.86 4.20 -8.72
C ALA A 108 2.76 3.21 -8.44
N LYS A 109 2.69 2.14 -9.23
CA LYS A 109 1.70 1.08 -9.07
C LYS A 109 2.38 -0.27 -8.97
N ALA A 110 1.77 -1.16 -8.21
CA ALA A 110 2.20 -2.55 -8.11
C ALA A 110 0.98 -3.45 -8.02
N THR A 111 1.10 -4.65 -8.59
CA THR A 111 0.07 -5.68 -8.48
C THR A 111 0.20 -6.40 -7.15
N ALA A 112 -0.86 -7.11 -6.76
CA ALA A 112 -0.84 -7.96 -5.57
C ALA A 112 0.32 -8.95 -5.60
N ASP A 113 0.58 -9.57 -6.77
CA ASP A 113 1.66 -10.54 -6.92
C ASP A 113 3.03 -9.90 -6.69
N GLN A 114 3.26 -8.71 -7.26
CA GLN A 114 4.52 -7.99 -7.06
C GLN A 114 4.74 -7.63 -5.59
N ILE A 115 3.67 -7.18 -4.92
CA ILE A 115 3.74 -6.84 -3.50
C ILE A 115 4.02 -8.09 -2.66
N ARG A 116 3.42 -9.23 -2.99
CA ARG A 116 3.68 -10.50 -2.29
C ARG A 116 5.13 -10.93 -2.45
N GLN A 117 5.71 -10.79 -3.64
CA GLN A 117 7.12 -11.12 -3.86
C GLN A 117 8.05 -10.30 -2.96
N LEU A 118 7.73 -9.01 -2.79
CA LEU A 118 8.48 -8.16 -1.87
C LEU A 118 8.27 -8.60 -0.43
N SER A 119 7.03 -8.83 -0.04
CA SER A 119 6.67 -9.21 1.34
C SER A 119 7.24 -10.56 1.74
N ASP A 120 7.27 -11.51 0.81
CA ASP A 120 7.79 -12.87 1.06
C ASP A 120 9.30 -12.96 0.94
N GLY A 121 9.98 -11.88 0.59
CA GLY A 121 11.43 -11.86 0.44
C GLY A 121 11.93 -12.53 -0.83
N LYS A 122 11.07 -12.81 -1.80
CA LYS A 122 11.47 -13.40 -3.08
C LYS A 122 12.25 -12.42 -3.95
N VAL A 123 11.99 -11.13 -3.77
CA VAL A 123 12.75 -10.05 -4.40
C VAL A 123 13.17 -9.08 -3.30
N ASP A 124 14.36 -8.50 -3.45
CA ASP A 124 14.79 -7.43 -2.54
C ASP A 124 14.20 -6.09 -2.99
N THR A 125 14.46 -5.03 -2.22
CA THR A 125 13.89 -3.72 -2.51
C THR A 125 14.34 -3.17 -3.86
N ALA A 126 15.60 -3.38 -4.24
CA ALA A 126 16.12 -2.92 -5.53
C ALA A 126 15.44 -3.66 -6.69
N ALA A 127 15.26 -4.97 -6.56
CA ALA A 127 14.56 -5.77 -7.57
C ALA A 127 13.09 -5.37 -7.67
N PHE A 128 12.44 -5.10 -6.54
CA PHE A 128 11.05 -4.63 -6.54
C PHE A 128 10.92 -3.29 -7.27
N MET A 129 11.81 -2.35 -7.01
CA MET A 129 11.79 -1.05 -7.70
C MET A 129 11.96 -1.23 -9.22
N ARG A 130 12.76 -2.18 -9.65
CA ARG A 130 12.90 -2.49 -11.08
C ARG A 130 11.61 -3.08 -11.66
N LEU A 131 10.91 -3.93 -10.89
CA LEU A 131 9.64 -4.51 -11.34
C LEU A 131 8.57 -3.44 -11.60
N ILE A 132 8.53 -2.40 -10.79
CA ILE A 132 7.50 -1.36 -10.89
C ILE A 132 7.96 -0.13 -11.67
N LYS A 133 9.18 -0.15 -12.20
CA LYS A 133 9.83 1.01 -12.83
C LYS A 133 8.95 1.67 -13.88
N ASP A 134 8.30 0.89 -14.74
CA ASP A 134 7.50 1.43 -15.83
C ASP A 134 6.20 2.07 -15.35
N SER A 135 5.80 1.81 -14.11
CA SER A 135 4.62 2.43 -13.50
C SER A 135 4.92 3.77 -12.84
N ILE A 136 6.20 4.09 -12.64
CA ILE A 136 6.59 5.32 -11.93
C ILE A 136 6.39 6.51 -12.84
N GLN A 137 5.62 7.48 -12.36
CA GLN A 137 5.30 8.70 -13.10
C GLN A 137 5.47 9.91 -12.20
N THR A 138 5.98 10.98 -12.78
CA THR A 138 6.01 12.30 -12.13
C THR A 138 4.82 13.09 -12.64
N LEU A 139 4.01 13.57 -11.72
CA LEU A 139 2.82 14.34 -12.05
C LEU A 139 3.08 15.83 -12.11
#